data_6e1ea2783480be94a753009a1c3e7862
#
_entry.id   6e1ea2783480be94a753009a1c3e7862
#
_cell.length_a   1.000
_cell.length_b   1.000
_cell.length_c   1.000
_cell.angle_alpha   90.00
_cell.angle_beta   90.00
_cell.angle_gamma   90.00
#
_symmetry.space_group_name_H-M   'P 1'
#
loop_
_entity.id
_entity.type
_entity.pdbx_description
1 polymer ?
#
loop_
_entity_poly.entity_id
_entity_poly.type
_entity_poly.pdbx_seq_one_letter_code
_entity_poly.pdbx_strand_id
1 'polypeptide(L)'
;MNEALKKLRVLVVDDNQHMRAIVGAILKSAGITATREAREGGHALAILRDFPADVAIVDFQMEPMDGLEFTRQLRDPATSPNPTLPVIMITGHADVARVARARDAGVNEFLVKPVTARGVLDRLHAAIFVPRAFITAKTYVGPDRRRLKLSDPRLPRRRASDTDATGG
;
A
#
# COMPACT_ATOMS: atom_id res chain seq x y z
N MET A 1 10.05 -11.45 -17.36
CA MET A 1 9.26 -11.34 -16.11
C MET A 1 10.15 -11.76 -14.94
N ASN A 2 10.16 -11.00 -13.88
CA ASN A 2 11.03 -11.28 -12.74
C ASN A 2 10.53 -12.51 -11.98
N GLU A 3 11.33 -13.58 -11.91
CA GLU A 3 10.98 -14.80 -11.19
C GLU A 3 10.74 -14.58 -9.69
N ALA A 4 11.37 -13.56 -9.11
CA ALA A 4 11.15 -13.20 -7.71
C ALA A 4 9.72 -12.72 -7.44
N LEU A 5 9.06 -12.05 -8.40
CA LEU A 5 7.66 -11.63 -8.27
C LEU A 5 6.71 -12.82 -8.12
N LYS A 6 6.98 -13.93 -8.80
CA LYS A 6 6.11 -15.12 -8.76
C LYS A 6 6.05 -15.77 -7.37
N LYS A 7 7.05 -15.52 -6.54
CA LYS A 7 7.14 -16.07 -5.17
C LYS A 7 6.46 -15.22 -4.12
N LEU A 8 5.94 -14.06 -4.50
CA LEU A 8 5.30 -13.15 -3.57
C LEU A 8 3.99 -13.73 -3.01
N ARG A 9 3.78 -13.47 -1.73
CA ARG A 9 2.50 -13.69 -1.06
C ARG A 9 1.80 -12.36 -0.94
N VAL A 10 0.63 -12.24 -1.59
CA VAL A 10 -0.08 -10.98 -1.71
C VAL A 10 -1.43 -11.06 -1.02
N LEU A 11 -1.71 -10.10 -0.15
CA LEU A 11 -3.03 -9.91 0.45
C LEU A 11 -3.75 -8.81 -0.32
N VAL A 12 -4.96 -9.08 -0.79
CA VAL A 12 -5.81 -8.11 -1.47
C VAL A 12 -6.98 -7.74 -0.57
N VAL A 13 -7.12 -6.47 -0.24
CA VAL A 13 -8.13 -5.97 0.69
C VAL A 13 -9.02 -4.95 -0.02
N ASP A 14 -10.27 -5.31 -0.27
CA ASP A 14 -11.27 -4.46 -0.92
C ASP A 14 -12.66 -4.99 -0.59
N ASP A 15 -13.60 -4.13 -0.24
CA ASP A 15 -14.98 -4.54 0.01
C ASP A 15 -15.75 -4.87 -1.28
N ASN A 16 -15.25 -4.45 -2.44
CA ASN A 16 -15.82 -4.74 -3.74
C ASN A 16 -15.26 -6.05 -4.31
N GLN A 17 -16.11 -7.07 -4.40
CA GLN A 17 -15.73 -8.38 -4.94
C GLN A 17 -15.21 -8.31 -6.38
N HIS A 18 -15.81 -7.46 -7.20
CA HIS A 18 -15.41 -7.28 -8.59
C HIS A 18 -13.98 -6.73 -8.70
N MET A 19 -13.65 -5.76 -7.87
CA MET A 19 -12.30 -5.20 -7.82
C MET A 19 -11.27 -6.24 -7.33
N ARG A 20 -11.60 -7.03 -6.32
CA ARG A 20 -10.73 -8.13 -5.88
C ARG A 20 -10.47 -9.12 -7.02
N ALA A 21 -11.50 -9.44 -7.81
CA ALA A 21 -11.37 -10.32 -8.96
C ALA A 21 -10.44 -9.74 -10.03
N ILE A 22 -10.52 -8.45 -10.31
CA ILE A 22 -9.65 -7.75 -11.27
C ILE A 22 -8.18 -7.82 -10.80
N VAL A 23 -7.92 -7.44 -9.57
CA VAL A 23 -6.56 -7.47 -9.01
C VAL A 23 -6.03 -8.90 -8.96
N GLY A 24 -6.85 -9.86 -8.54
CA GLY A 24 -6.50 -11.27 -8.51
C GLY A 24 -6.15 -11.83 -9.88
N ALA A 25 -6.90 -11.47 -10.92
CA ALA A 25 -6.61 -11.86 -12.29
C ALA A 25 -5.27 -11.29 -12.80
N ILE A 26 -4.99 -10.04 -12.47
CA ILE A 26 -3.70 -9.39 -12.79
C ILE A 26 -2.55 -10.15 -12.14
N LEU A 27 -2.65 -10.43 -10.85
CA LEU A 27 -1.63 -11.16 -10.10
C LEU A 27 -1.39 -12.55 -10.69
N LYS A 28 -2.47 -13.28 -10.96
CA LYS A 28 -2.41 -14.61 -11.54
C LYS A 28 -1.75 -14.60 -12.92
N SER A 29 -2.09 -13.63 -13.78
CA SER A 29 -1.49 -13.50 -15.11
C SER A 29 0.02 -13.22 -15.04
N ALA A 30 0.49 -12.63 -13.97
CA ALA A 30 1.91 -12.39 -13.71
C ALA A 30 2.61 -13.59 -13.04
N GLY A 31 1.90 -14.68 -12.78
CA GLY A 31 2.43 -15.88 -12.14
C GLY A 31 2.44 -15.83 -10.61
N ILE A 32 1.82 -14.82 -10.02
CA ILE A 32 1.67 -14.71 -8.56
C ILE A 32 0.42 -15.50 -8.14
N THR A 33 0.63 -16.63 -7.50
CA THR A 33 -0.44 -17.57 -7.14
C THR A 33 -0.73 -17.64 -5.64
N ALA A 34 0.20 -17.20 -4.80
CA ALA A 34 0.03 -17.19 -3.35
C ALA A 34 -0.70 -15.92 -2.92
N THR A 35 -2.01 -15.91 -3.03
CA THR A 35 -2.86 -14.75 -2.72
C THR A 35 -3.92 -15.10 -1.68
N ARG A 36 -4.30 -14.10 -0.89
CA ARG A 36 -5.47 -14.13 -0.01
C ARG A 36 -6.29 -12.87 -0.22
N GLU A 37 -7.58 -12.96 0.00
CA GLU A 37 -8.50 -11.85 -0.13
C GLU A 37 -9.18 -11.54 1.20
N ALA A 38 -9.36 -10.26 1.48
CA ALA A 38 -10.13 -9.77 2.62
C ALA A 38 -11.14 -8.73 2.13
N ARG A 39 -12.32 -8.73 2.76
CA ARG A 39 -13.41 -7.81 2.42
C ARG A 39 -13.30 -6.46 3.13
N GLU A 40 -12.54 -6.41 4.21
CA GLU A 40 -12.34 -5.20 5.01
C GLU A 40 -11.12 -5.35 5.92
N GLY A 41 -10.74 -4.25 6.59
CA GLY A 41 -9.49 -4.19 7.33
C GLY A 41 -9.38 -5.15 8.51
N GLY A 42 -10.45 -5.35 9.28
CA GLY A 42 -10.43 -6.29 10.41
C GLY A 42 -10.22 -7.73 9.96
N HIS A 43 -10.86 -8.12 8.87
CA HIS A 43 -10.65 -9.43 8.25
C HIS A 43 -9.20 -9.59 7.74
N ALA A 44 -8.66 -8.53 7.13
CA ALA A 44 -7.29 -8.52 6.67
C ALA A 44 -6.28 -8.73 7.82
N LEU A 45 -6.48 -8.04 8.95
CA LEU A 45 -5.63 -8.21 10.13
C LEU A 45 -5.70 -9.64 10.68
N ALA A 46 -6.88 -10.26 10.68
CA ALA A 46 -7.04 -11.64 11.10
C ALA A 46 -6.31 -12.61 10.17
N ILE A 47 -6.41 -12.42 8.86
CA ILE A 47 -5.69 -13.25 7.87
C ILE A 47 -4.18 -13.15 8.06
N LEU A 48 -3.65 -11.97 8.34
CA LEU A 48 -2.20 -11.75 8.50
C LEU A 48 -1.58 -12.49 9.68
N ARG A 49 -2.37 -12.95 10.63
CA ARG A 49 -1.87 -13.78 11.75
C ARG A 49 -1.37 -15.15 11.28
N ASP A 50 -1.99 -15.70 10.24
CA ASP A 50 -1.68 -17.03 9.71
C ASP A 50 -1.05 -17.00 8.32
N PHE A 51 -1.17 -15.88 7.61
CA PHE A 51 -0.65 -15.71 6.27
C PHE A 51 0.50 -14.71 6.26
N PRO A 52 1.74 -15.17 6.04
CA PRO A 52 2.92 -14.29 6.04
C PRO A 52 3.02 -13.54 4.71
N ALA A 53 2.15 -12.56 4.50
CA ALA A 53 2.15 -11.75 3.29
C ALA A 53 3.45 -10.96 3.15
N ASP A 54 3.88 -10.78 1.91
CA ASP A 54 5.02 -9.92 1.55
C ASP A 54 4.58 -8.50 1.21
N VAL A 55 3.31 -8.33 0.83
CA VAL A 55 2.70 -7.05 0.47
C VAL A 55 1.19 -7.13 0.59
N ALA A 56 0.56 -6.01 0.93
CA ALA A 56 -0.89 -5.85 0.89
C ALA A 56 -1.28 -4.80 -0.15
N ILE A 57 -2.26 -5.12 -0.98
CA ILE A 57 -2.91 -4.19 -1.91
C ILE A 57 -4.26 -3.85 -1.30
N VAL A 58 -4.47 -2.59 -0.94
CA VAL A 58 -5.58 -2.15 -0.09
C VAL A 58 -6.35 -1.02 -0.75
N ASP A 59 -7.68 -1.15 -0.86
CA ASP A 59 -8.52 -0.06 -1.31
C ASP A 59 -8.60 1.05 -0.25
N PHE A 60 -8.60 2.29 -0.69
CA PHE A 60 -8.71 3.45 0.19
C PHE A 60 -10.07 3.50 0.88
N GLN A 61 -11.14 3.30 0.10
CA GLN A 61 -12.53 3.40 0.58
C GLN A 61 -13.12 2.01 0.82
N MET A 62 -13.24 1.66 2.09
CA MET A 62 -13.90 0.43 2.55
C MET A 62 -14.74 0.73 3.77
N GLU A 63 -15.71 -0.11 4.05
CA GLU A 63 -16.49 -0.09 5.28
C GLU A 63 -16.49 -1.47 5.95
N PRO A 64 -16.53 -1.54 7.27
CA PRO A 64 -16.56 -0.44 8.27
C PRO A 64 -15.21 0.25 8.49
N MET A 65 -14.10 -0.39 8.16
CA MET A 65 -12.75 0.14 8.34
C MET A 65 -12.17 0.50 6.97
N ASP A 66 -11.81 1.77 6.77
CA ASP A 66 -11.17 2.21 5.53
C ASP A 66 -9.68 1.82 5.46
N GLY A 67 -9.05 2.04 4.30
CA GLY A 67 -7.67 1.66 4.07
C GLY A 67 -6.67 2.42 4.95
N LEU A 68 -6.97 3.67 5.34
CA LEU A 68 -6.12 4.45 6.24
C LEU A 68 -6.15 3.87 7.65
N GLU A 69 -7.33 3.58 8.17
CA GLU A 69 -7.47 2.99 9.50
C GLU A 69 -6.83 1.61 9.56
N PHE A 70 -7.04 0.79 8.54
CA PHE A 70 -6.35 -0.49 8.42
C PHE A 70 -4.82 -0.30 8.48
N THR A 71 -4.28 0.64 7.72
CA THR A 71 -2.84 0.89 7.69
C THR A 71 -2.33 1.37 9.06
N ARG A 72 -3.06 2.26 9.74
CA ARG A 72 -2.69 2.71 11.08
C ARG A 72 -2.61 1.56 12.07
N GLN A 73 -3.62 0.68 12.06
CA GLN A 73 -3.64 -0.50 12.94
C GLN A 73 -2.54 -1.49 12.57
N LEU A 74 -2.27 -1.67 11.28
CA LEU A 74 -1.19 -2.51 10.79
C LEU A 74 0.18 -2.02 11.28
N ARG A 75 0.38 -0.71 11.37
CA ARG A 75 1.64 -0.09 11.78
C ARG A 75 1.85 -0.07 13.30
N ASP A 76 0.85 -0.38 14.09
CA ASP A 76 0.98 -0.42 15.55
C ASP A 76 1.86 -1.61 15.97
N PRO A 77 3.07 -1.38 16.48
CA PRO A 77 3.98 -2.46 16.83
C PRO A 77 3.49 -3.31 18.02
N ALA A 78 2.58 -2.79 18.83
CA ALA A 78 2.05 -3.49 20.00
C ALA A 78 1.02 -4.56 19.63
N THR A 79 0.25 -4.35 18.56
CA THR A 79 -0.91 -5.20 18.23
C THR A 79 -0.87 -5.81 16.84
N SER A 80 -0.06 -5.25 15.93
CA SER A 80 -0.04 -5.72 14.54
C SER A 80 0.69 -7.06 14.38
N PRO A 81 0.15 -7.97 13.58
CA PRO A 81 0.86 -9.20 13.22
C PRO A 81 2.08 -8.96 12.31
N ASN A 82 2.11 -7.83 11.60
CA ASN A 82 3.22 -7.47 10.71
C ASN A 82 3.29 -5.95 10.51
N PRO A 83 3.89 -5.21 11.47
CA PRO A 83 3.90 -3.73 11.43
C PRO A 83 4.67 -3.13 10.25
N THR A 84 5.57 -3.89 9.63
CA THR A 84 6.42 -3.42 8.52
C THR A 84 5.95 -3.87 7.15
N LEU A 85 4.79 -4.54 7.07
CA LEU A 85 4.25 -5.04 5.81
C LEU A 85 4.11 -3.90 4.79
N PRO A 86 4.70 -4.02 3.58
CA PRO A 86 4.48 -3.05 2.52
C PRO A 86 3.00 -2.94 2.15
N VAL A 87 2.50 -1.72 2.04
CA VAL A 87 1.12 -1.42 1.66
C VAL A 87 1.09 -0.61 0.38
N ILE A 88 0.38 -1.13 -0.62
CA ILE A 88 0.04 -0.43 -1.85
C ILE A 88 -1.43 -0.03 -1.75
N MET A 89 -1.72 1.27 -1.76
CA MET A 89 -3.08 1.76 -1.63
C MET A 89 -3.68 2.11 -2.99
N ILE A 90 -4.85 1.55 -3.28
CA ILE A 90 -5.61 1.87 -4.48
C ILE A 90 -6.60 2.99 -4.14
N THR A 91 -6.61 4.05 -4.94
CA THR A 91 -7.52 5.18 -4.74
C THR A 91 -8.12 5.66 -6.05
N GLY A 92 -9.37 6.11 -6.01
CA GLY A 92 -10.02 6.77 -7.15
C GLY A 92 -9.54 8.21 -7.35
N HIS A 93 -8.98 8.82 -6.33
CA HIS A 93 -8.53 10.21 -6.35
C HIS A 93 -7.16 10.36 -5.70
N ALA A 94 -6.21 10.92 -6.43
CA ALA A 94 -4.85 11.19 -5.94
C ALA A 94 -4.67 12.69 -5.69
N ASP A 95 -5.59 13.33 -4.95
CA ASP A 95 -5.39 14.71 -4.53
C ASP A 95 -4.33 14.80 -3.42
N VAL A 96 -3.78 16.01 -3.22
CA VAL A 96 -2.70 16.27 -2.27
C VAL A 96 -3.07 15.84 -0.85
N ALA A 97 -4.31 16.11 -0.44
CA ALA A 97 -4.76 15.81 0.92
C ALA A 97 -4.84 14.30 1.16
N ARG A 98 -5.37 13.52 0.21
CA ARG A 98 -5.46 12.06 0.32
C ARG A 98 -4.09 11.40 0.33
N VAL A 99 -3.21 11.83 -0.58
CA VAL A 99 -1.83 11.32 -0.64
C VAL A 99 -1.08 11.61 0.65
N ALA A 100 -1.23 12.82 1.20
CA ALA A 100 -0.61 13.20 2.47
C ALA A 100 -1.13 12.35 3.63
N ARG A 101 -2.44 12.16 3.73
CA ARG A 101 -3.05 11.34 4.79
C ARG A 101 -2.60 9.89 4.72
N ALA A 102 -2.56 9.30 3.53
CA ALA A 102 -2.12 7.92 3.36
C ALA A 102 -0.63 7.75 3.66
N ARG A 103 0.18 8.69 3.23
CA ARG A 103 1.60 8.73 3.56
C ARG A 103 1.81 8.82 5.07
N ASP A 104 1.04 9.67 5.75
CA ASP A 104 1.10 9.83 7.20
C ASP A 104 0.59 8.59 7.95
N ALA A 105 -0.30 7.82 7.36
CA ALA A 105 -0.73 6.54 7.89
C ALA A 105 0.31 5.41 7.70
N GLY A 106 1.32 5.60 6.85
CA GLY A 106 2.38 4.64 6.64
C GLY A 106 2.25 3.80 5.37
N VAL A 107 1.55 4.30 4.35
CA VAL A 107 1.43 3.66 3.03
C VAL A 107 2.74 3.76 2.25
N ASN A 108 3.14 2.68 1.59
CA ASN A 108 4.38 2.61 0.81
C ASN A 108 4.22 3.17 -0.60
N GLU A 109 3.18 2.74 -1.30
CA GLU A 109 2.94 3.07 -2.70
C GLU A 109 1.47 3.35 -2.96
N PHE A 110 1.19 4.09 -4.03
CA PHE A 110 -0.16 4.42 -4.48
C PHE A 110 -0.42 3.90 -5.88
N LEU A 111 -1.66 3.49 -6.10
CA LEU A 111 -2.17 3.13 -7.41
C LEU A 111 -3.50 3.85 -7.62
N VAL A 112 -3.59 4.67 -8.67
CA VAL A 112 -4.80 5.42 -9.00
C VAL A 112 -5.66 4.61 -9.95
N LYS A 113 -6.97 4.53 -9.69
CA LYS A 113 -7.94 3.90 -10.60
C LYS A 113 -8.02 4.67 -11.93
N PRO A 114 -8.17 4.01 -13.08
CA PRO A 114 -8.39 2.58 -13.27
C PRO A 114 -7.15 1.72 -13.05
N VAL A 115 -7.35 0.54 -12.47
CA VAL A 115 -6.28 -0.42 -12.18
C VAL A 115 -5.83 -1.12 -13.47
N THR A 116 -4.53 -1.10 -13.74
CA THR A 116 -3.94 -1.78 -14.89
C THR A 116 -2.91 -2.82 -14.43
N ALA A 117 -2.67 -3.83 -15.26
CA ALA A 117 -1.65 -4.83 -14.97
C ALA A 117 -0.28 -4.19 -14.78
N ARG A 118 0.12 -3.29 -15.67
CA ARG A 118 1.40 -2.57 -15.57
C ARG A 118 1.48 -1.74 -14.28
N GLY A 119 0.42 -1.02 -13.93
CA GLY A 119 0.38 -0.23 -12.71
C GLY A 119 0.57 -1.08 -11.45
N VAL A 120 -0.13 -2.21 -11.36
CA VAL A 120 0.01 -3.14 -10.23
C VAL A 120 1.43 -3.70 -10.14
N LEU A 121 1.98 -4.18 -11.26
CA LEU A 121 3.31 -4.79 -11.28
C LEU A 121 4.42 -3.77 -10.99
N ASP A 122 4.30 -2.55 -11.49
CA ASP A 122 5.26 -1.48 -11.21
C ASP A 122 5.26 -1.12 -9.71
N ARG A 123 4.09 -1.07 -9.08
CA ARG A 123 3.98 -0.78 -7.63
C ARG A 123 4.49 -1.94 -6.79
N LEU A 124 4.21 -3.17 -7.16
CA LEU A 124 4.77 -4.35 -6.50
C LEU A 124 6.29 -4.33 -6.55
N HIS A 125 6.85 -4.07 -7.73
CA HIS A 125 8.29 -3.96 -7.89
C HIS A 125 8.88 -2.86 -6.99
N ALA A 126 8.29 -1.67 -6.98
CA ALA A 126 8.75 -0.57 -6.15
C ALA A 126 8.67 -0.89 -4.66
N ALA A 127 7.57 -1.48 -4.20
CA ALA A 127 7.36 -1.80 -2.79
C ALA A 127 8.32 -2.88 -2.27
N ILE A 128 8.66 -3.86 -3.10
CA ILE A 128 9.44 -5.04 -2.69
C ILE A 128 10.92 -4.89 -2.99
N PHE A 129 11.30 -4.39 -4.17
CA PHE A 129 12.69 -4.37 -4.63
C PHE A 129 13.37 -3.01 -4.50
N VAL A 130 12.61 -1.95 -4.31
CA VAL A 130 13.12 -0.60 -4.06
C VAL A 130 12.48 -0.04 -2.79
N PRO A 131 12.55 -0.78 -1.66
CA PRO A 131 11.88 -0.35 -0.44
C PRO A 131 12.53 0.90 0.13
N ARG A 132 11.69 1.77 0.69
CA ARG A 132 12.17 2.90 1.47
C ARG A 132 12.57 2.44 2.86
N ALA A 133 13.52 3.16 3.49
CA ALA A 133 13.87 2.92 4.87
C ALA A 133 12.61 3.01 5.75
N PHE A 134 12.45 2.06 6.67
CA PHE A 134 11.33 2.05 7.60
C PHE A 134 11.71 2.88 8.84
N ILE A 135 10.80 3.76 9.25
CA ILE A 135 10.99 4.67 10.39
C ILE A 135 10.03 4.30 11.51
N THR A 136 10.56 4.13 12.71
CA THR A 136 9.77 3.98 13.93
C THR A 136 10.07 5.14 14.87
N ALA A 137 9.11 6.05 15.00
CA ALA A 137 9.20 7.20 15.89
C ALA A 137 7.92 7.30 16.72
N LYS A 138 7.94 8.16 17.77
CA LYS A 138 6.76 8.35 18.65
C LYS A 138 5.51 8.79 17.90
N THR A 139 5.67 9.55 16.82
CA THR A 139 4.57 10.16 16.05
C THR A 139 4.30 9.49 14.71
N TYR A 140 5.17 8.57 14.31
CA TYR A 140 5.04 7.94 13.00
C TYR A 140 5.75 6.58 12.96
N VAL A 141 5.05 5.58 12.44
CA VAL A 141 5.60 4.26 12.11
C VAL A 141 5.28 3.96 10.65
N GLY A 142 6.30 3.75 9.86
CA GLY A 142 6.10 3.46 8.44
C GLY A 142 7.34 3.73 7.59
N PRO A 143 7.21 3.63 6.27
CA PRO A 143 8.31 3.92 5.34
C PRO A 143 8.64 5.41 5.34
N ASP A 144 9.89 5.74 5.00
CA ASP A 144 10.31 7.13 4.91
C ASP A 144 9.45 7.90 3.91
N ARG A 145 8.80 8.94 4.40
CA ARG A 145 7.83 9.73 3.64
C ARG A 145 8.43 10.56 2.50
N ARG A 146 9.74 10.75 2.50
CA ARG A 146 10.42 11.66 1.57
C ARG A 146 10.44 11.17 0.12
N ARG A 147 10.33 9.88 -0.10
CA ARG A 147 10.49 9.26 -1.44
C ARG A 147 9.22 9.23 -2.28
N LEU A 148 8.05 9.35 -1.68
CA LEU A 148 6.76 9.32 -2.39
C LEU A 148 6.59 10.41 -3.45
N LYS A 149 7.46 11.41 -3.47
CA LYS A 149 7.31 12.61 -4.30
C LYS A 149 7.96 12.53 -5.66
N LEU A 150 8.87 11.59 -5.86
CA LEU A 150 9.78 11.64 -7.00
C LEU A 150 9.47 10.60 -8.08
N SER A 151 8.66 9.60 -7.80
CA SER A 151 8.58 8.43 -8.67
C SER A 151 7.28 8.26 -9.45
N ASP A 152 6.23 9.00 -9.14
CA ASP A 152 4.96 8.88 -9.89
C ASP A 152 4.54 10.20 -10.51
N PRO A 153 4.59 10.32 -11.86
CA PRO A 153 4.15 11.54 -12.56
C PRO A 153 2.65 11.84 -12.37
N ARG A 154 1.87 10.87 -11.87
CA ARG A 154 0.45 11.06 -11.58
C ARG A 154 0.19 11.64 -10.20
N LEU A 155 1.21 11.66 -9.33
CA LEU A 155 1.09 12.31 -8.03
C LEU A 155 1.23 13.81 -8.18
N PRO A 156 0.44 14.60 -7.43
CA PRO A 156 0.55 16.05 -7.50
C PRO A 156 1.95 16.52 -7.08
N ARG A 157 2.53 17.40 -7.89
CA ARG A 157 3.85 17.98 -7.59
C ARG A 157 3.73 18.91 -6.39
N ARG A 158 4.72 18.88 -5.49
CA ARG A 158 4.81 19.88 -4.43
C ARG A 158 4.94 21.27 -5.03
N ARG A 159 4.28 22.24 -4.42
CA ARG A 159 4.53 23.65 -4.69
C ARG A 159 5.90 24.03 -4.13
N ALA A 160 6.57 24.98 -4.79
CA ALA A 160 7.91 25.45 -4.39
C ALA A 160 7.98 26.00 -2.96
N SER A 161 6.84 26.39 -2.38
CA SER A 161 6.72 26.88 -1.00
C SER A 161 6.93 25.81 0.08
N ASP A 162 6.96 24.54 -0.29
CA ASP A 162 7.12 23.45 0.69
C ASP A 162 8.59 23.10 0.98
N THR A 163 9.53 23.82 0.34
CA THR A 163 10.97 23.53 0.46
C THR A 163 11.68 24.31 1.57
N ASP A 164 11.02 25.31 2.14
CA ASP A 164 11.69 26.23 3.08
C ASP A 164 11.50 25.89 4.57
N ALA A 165 10.92 24.75 4.89
CA ALA A 165 10.66 24.38 6.28
C ALA A 165 11.79 23.60 6.97
N THR A 166 12.97 23.51 6.38
CA THR A 166 14.12 22.78 6.94
C THR A 166 15.39 23.59 7.04
N GLY A 167 15.27 24.89 7.15
CA GLY A 167 16.40 25.77 7.44
C GLY A 167 16.32 26.30 8.87
N GLY A 168 16.91 25.56 9.80
CA GLY A 168 17.02 26.01 11.18
C GLY A 168 17.71 24.96 11.98
#